data_fe365e622fe942ace3654e3b9bef3bc3
#
_entry.id   fe365e622fe942ace3654e3b9bef3bc3
#
_cell.length_a   1.000
_cell.length_b   1.000
_cell.length_c   1.000
_cell.angle_alpha   90.00
_cell.angle_beta   90.00
_cell.angle_gamma   90.00
#
_symmetry.space_group_name_H-M   'P 1'
#
loop_
_entity.id
_entity.type
_entity.pdbx_description
1 polymer ?
#
loop_
_entity_poly.entity_id
_entity_poly.type
_entity_poly.pdbx_seq_one_letter_code
_entity_poly.pdbx_strand_id
1 'polypeptide(L)'
;MIRDEKDVDARDEPGQGDLAQAGKGGERGDRVGATVGAVLDEISAALAAAGLDEPRRRARQIVVAAMRLSAAEVFAHPQRHVGEEERLRIEAIARRVLEREPLSRVLGRREFWGLDFALSPDTLDPRPDSETVVEAVLARLTDRAKAYRFLDLGTGSGCLLLALLSEYPAARGVGVDIALGAARTARHNAERFGLRQRACFMVGDWARAVNGAFDAVVANPPYIATADLARLPPEVKDHDPPLALDGGADGLAAYRAISLELPRLIVPGGVFAGEIGAGQGAAAAQIIAAGGLAIEGITPDVAGIPRALIAHRPG
;
A
#
# COMPACT_ATOMS: atom_id res chain seq x y z
N MET A 1 -12.51 73.52 -2.20
CA MET A 1 -13.54 73.93 -3.16
C MET A 1 -14.56 72.83 -3.15
N ILE A 2 -15.61 72.93 -2.36
CA ILE A 2 -16.86 73.59 -2.72
C ILE A 2 -17.70 72.61 -3.55
N ARG A 3 -18.69 72.09 -2.83
CA ARG A 3 -20.18 72.20 -2.88
C ARG A 3 -20.84 71.10 -3.69
N ASP A 4 -21.95 70.60 -3.45
CA ASP A 4 -23.13 70.74 -2.53
C ASP A 4 -24.14 69.72 -3.02
N GLU A 5 -24.78 69.05 -2.11
CA GLU A 5 -26.19 69.16 -1.74
C GLU A 5 -27.24 69.01 -2.87
N LYS A 6 -28.19 68.16 -2.75
CA LYS A 6 -29.54 68.21 -2.09
C LYS A 6 -30.36 67.01 -2.54
N ASP A 7 -30.91 66.30 -1.66
CA ASP A 7 -32.20 66.44 -0.92
C ASP A 7 -33.47 66.12 -1.72
N VAL A 8 -34.36 65.48 -0.94
CA VAL A 8 -35.85 65.49 -1.00
C VAL A 8 -36.47 64.30 -1.74
N ASP A 9 -37.43 63.58 -1.28
CA ASP A 9 -38.34 63.55 -0.11
C ASP A 9 -39.23 62.29 -0.27
N ALA A 10 -39.46 61.55 0.77
CA ALA A 10 -40.66 61.23 1.53
C ALA A 10 -41.84 60.56 0.86
N ARG A 11 -42.38 59.59 1.66
CA ARG A 11 -43.77 59.15 1.83
C ARG A 11 -44.27 58.04 0.89
N ASP A 12 -44.64 56.87 1.39
CA ASP A 12 -45.83 56.55 2.18
C ASP A 12 -45.79 55.12 2.70
N GLU A 13 -45.97 54.93 3.99
CA GLU A 13 -46.62 53.75 4.56
C GLU A 13 -48.15 53.96 4.43
N PRO A 14 -49.01 52.92 4.42
CA PRO A 14 -49.22 52.04 5.53
C PRO A 14 -49.70 50.63 5.15
N GLY A 15 -49.67 49.71 6.10
CA GLY A 15 -50.40 48.46 6.02
C GLY A 15 -50.03 47.45 7.08
N GLN A 16 -50.43 47.71 8.32
CA GLN A 16 -50.50 46.66 9.33
C GLN A 16 -51.50 45.57 8.89
N GLY A 17 -51.04 44.33 8.95
CA GLY A 17 -51.81 43.13 8.78
C GLY A 17 -51.30 42.04 9.69
N ASP A 18 -51.83 42.05 10.93
CA ASP A 18 -51.75 40.92 11.85
C ASP A 18 -52.11 39.60 11.20
N LEU A 19 -51.26 38.61 11.31
CA LEU A 19 -51.63 37.21 11.40
C LEU A 19 -50.70 36.48 12.34
N ALA A 20 -51.10 36.48 13.59
CA ALA A 20 -50.56 35.57 14.61
C ALA A 20 -50.92 34.11 14.27
N GLN A 21 -50.05 33.21 14.72
CA GLN A 21 -50.33 31.82 15.06
C GLN A 21 -50.43 30.81 13.90
N ALA A 22 -49.34 30.10 13.69
CA ALA A 22 -49.38 28.64 13.69
C ALA A 22 -48.02 28.10 14.16
N GLY A 23 -47.86 28.01 15.46
CA GLY A 23 -46.91 27.14 16.07
C GLY A 23 -47.25 25.70 15.67
N LYS A 24 -46.38 25.08 14.90
CA LYS A 24 -46.24 23.63 14.92
C LYS A 24 -44.80 23.37 15.17
N GLY A 25 -44.52 22.97 16.42
CA GLY A 25 -43.32 22.26 16.78
C GLY A 25 -43.15 21.08 15.83
N GLY A 26 -42.29 21.26 14.87
CA GLY A 26 -41.73 20.13 14.15
C GLY A 26 -40.90 19.38 15.18
N GLU A 27 -41.42 18.27 15.66
CA GLU A 27 -40.69 17.23 16.36
C GLU A 27 -39.34 17.07 15.67
N ARG A 28 -38.26 17.32 16.39
CA ARG A 28 -36.98 16.72 16.09
C ARG A 28 -37.22 15.22 16.29
N GLY A 29 -37.78 14.58 15.24
CA GLY A 29 -37.81 13.13 15.19
C GLY A 29 -36.38 12.68 15.42
N ASP A 30 -36.18 11.96 16.50
CA ASP A 30 -35.00 11.13 16.71
C ASP A 30 -34.71 10.43 15.35
N ARG A 31 -33.73 10.93 14.62
CA ARG A 31 -33.20 10.18 13.49
C ARG A 31 -32.50 8.99 14.14
N VAL A 32 -33.24 7.90 14.32
CA VAL A 32 -32.67 6.61 14.66
C VAL A 32 -31.54 6.41 13.66
N GLY A 33 -30.30 6.51 14.14
CA GLY A 33 -29.11 6.45 13.27
C GLY A 33 -29.17 5.19 12.44
N ALA A 34 -28.73 5.27 11.18
CA ALA A 34 -28.69 4.11 10.30
C ALA A 34 -27.90 2.97 10.97
N THR A 35 -28.33 1.73 10.76
CA THR A 35 -27.60 0.57 11.29
C THR A 35 -26.34 0.28 10.50
N VAL A 36 -25.39 -0.43 11.10
CA VAL A 36 -24.15 -0.91 10.42
C VAL A 36 -24.49 -1.65 9.13
N GLY A 37 -25.51 -2.53 9.16
CA GLY A 37 -25.96 -3.27 7.97
C GLY A 37 -26.46 -2.33 6.87
N ALA A 38 -27.29 -1.35 7.20
CA ALA A 38 -27.82 -0.38 6.24
C ALA A 38 -26.69 0.49 5.62
N VAL A 39 -25.73 0.92 6.43
CA VAL A 39 -24.57 1.69 5.96
C VAL A 39 -23.66 0.85 5.05
N LEU A 40 -23.45 -0.42 5.40
CA LEU A 40 -22.68 -1.36 4.55
C LEU A 40 -23.32 -1.53 3.16
N ASP A 41 -24.64 -1.70 3.13
CA ASP A 41 -25.37 -1.87 1.87
C ASP A 41 -25.35 -0.57 1.03
N GLU A 42 -25.50 0.58 1.66
CA GLU A 42 -25.41 1.90 1.01
C GLU A 42 -24.02 2.14 0.39
N ILE A 43 -22.95 1.97 1.17
CA ILE A 43 -21.57 2.17 0.67
C ILE A 43 -21.24 1.13 -0.40
N SER A 44 -21.64 -0.13 -0.21
CA SER A 44 -21.44 -1.18 -1.22
C SER A 44 -22.12 -0.84 -2.55
N ALA A 45 -23.37 -0.33 -2.50
CA ALA A 45 -24.09 0.08 -3.69
C ALA A 45 -23.41 1.27 -4.41
N ALA A 46 -22.93 2.26 -3.65
CA ALA A 46 -22.19 3.40 -4.21
C ALA A 46 -20.88 2.98 -4.90
N LEU A 47 -20.10 2.10 -4.26
CA LEU A 47 -18.87 1.56 -4.82
C LEU A 47 -19.12 0.72 -6.07
N ALA A 48 -20.18 -0.10 -6.08
CA ALA A 48 -20.59 -0.90 -7.23
C ALA A 48 -21.02 -0.02 -8.40
N ALA A 49 -21.81 1.04 -8.15
CA ALA A 49 -22.24 1.99 -9.17
C ALA A 49 -21.06 2.76 -9.80
N ALA A 50 -19.97 2.98 -9.01
CA ALA A 50 -18.72 3.55 -9.51
C ALA A 50 -17.83 2.54 -10.24
N GLY A 51 -18.25 1.27 -10.40
CA GLY A 51 -17.50 0.21 -11.08
C GLY A 51 -16.23 -0.23 -10.34
N LEU A 52 -16.22 -0.14 -9.01
CA LEU A 52 -15.12 -0.61 -8.20
C LEU A 52 -15.26 -2.11 -7.90
N ASP A 53 -14.17 -2.83 -8.03
CA ASP A 53 -14.13 -4.25 -7.73
C ASP A 53 -14.37 -4.53 -6.23
N GLU A 54 -14.95 -5.71 -5.94
CA GLU A 54 -15.21 -6.19 -4.58
C GLU A 54 -15.95 -5.17 -3.67
N PRO A 55 -17.04 -4.51 -4.12
CA PRO A 55 -17.62 -3.36 -3.43
C PRO A 55 -18.05 -3.70 -2.00
N ARG A 56 -18.55 -4.90 -1.75
CA ARG A 56 -19.00 -5.34 -0.43
C ARG A 56 -17.84 -5.58 0.55
N ARG A 57 -16.72 -6.08 0.06
CA ARG A 57 -15.48 -6.23 0.85
C ARG A 57 -14.91 -4.87 1.20
N ARG A 58 -14.82 -3.96 0.23
CA ARG A 58 -14.35 -2.57 0.44
C ARG A 58 -15.24 -1.81 1.42
N ALA A 59 -16.57 -1.89 1.28
CA ALA A 59 -17.50 -1.26 2.21
C ALA A 59 -17.27 -1.75 3.65
N ARG A 60 -17.08 -3.06 3.84
CA ARG A 60 -16.79 -3.63 5.16
C ARG A 60 -15.47 -3.09 5.73
N GLN A 61 -14.40 -3.02 4.93
CA GLN A 61 -13.11 -2.48 5.37
C GLN A 61 -13.24 -0.99 5.75
N ILE A 62 -14.02 -0.21 5.01
CA ILE A 62 -14.31 1.20 5.33
C ILE A 62 -15.00 1.32 6.69
N VAL A 63 -16.08 0.56 6.90
CA VAL A 63 -16.85 0.57 8.16
C VAL A 63 -15.98 0.12 9.34
N VAL A 64 -15.27 -1.00 9.20
CA VAL A 64 -14.31 -1.51 10.20
C VAL A 64 -13.31 -0.43 10.61
N ALA A 65 -12.69 0.23 9.64
CA ALA A 65 -11.70 1.26 9.90
C ALA A 65 -12.28 2.51 10.55
N ALA A 66 -13.41 3.02 10.03
CA ALA A 66 -14.05 4.24 10.50
C ALA A 66 -14.63 4.10 11.92
N MET A 67 -15.17 2.93 12.23
CA MET A 67 -15.77 2.64 13.54
C MET A 67 -14.75 2.07 14.53
N ARG A 68 -13.53 1.75 14.11
CA ARG A 68 -12.47 1.12 14.91
C ARG A 68 -12.92 -0.19 15.55
N LEU A 69 -13.69 -0.98 14.80
CA LEU A 69 -14.17 -2.30 15.18
C LEU A 69 -13.37 -3.39 14.49
N SER A 70 -13.45 -4.59 15.02
CA SER A 70 -12.98 -5.79 14.29
C SER A 70 -14.00 -6.18 13.20
N ALA A 71 -13.55 -6.93 12.21
CA ALA A 71 -14.42 -7.48 11.18
C ALA A 71 -15.50 -8.42 11.78
N ALA A 72 -15.15 -9.14 12.86
CA ALA A 72 -16.07 -10.01 13.60
C ALA A 72 -17.18 -9.21 14.28
N GLU A 73 -16.87 -8.06 14.91
CA GLU A 73 -17.87 -7.20 15.55
C GLU A 73 -18.83 -6.59 14.53
N VAL A 74 -18.32 -6.13 13.39
CA VAL A 74 -19.17 -5.61 12.29
C VAL A 74 -20.10 -6.69 11.75
N PHE A 75 -19.61 -7.93 11.64
CA PHE A 75 -20.42 -9.06 11.18
C PHE A 75 -21.46 -9.51 12.21
N ALA A 76 -21.09 -9.55 13.50
CA ALA A 76 -21.96 -10.05 14.57
C ALA A 76 -23.07 -9.06 14.94
N HIS A 77 -22.87 -7.76 14.69
CA HIS A 77 -23.80 -6.72 15.15
C HIS A 77 -24.27 -5.80 14.02
N PRO A 78 -24.88 -6.32 12.93
CA PRO A 78 -25.36 -5.50 11.81
C PRO A 78 -26.48 -4.51 12.21
N GLN A 79 -27.18 -4.78 13.31
CA GLN A 79 -28.24 -3.93 13.88
C GLN A 79 -27.69 -2.79 14.76
N ARG A 80 -26.39 -2.75 15.09
CA ARG A 80 -25.79 -1.66 15.86
C ARG A 80 -26.01 -0.34 15.12
N HIS A 81 -26.44 0.70 15.85
CA HIS A 81 -26.56 2.04 15.29
C HIS A 81 -25.20 2.69 15.07
N VAL A 82 -25.07 3.38 13.95
CA VAL A 82 -23.88 4.18 13.58
C VAL A 82 -24.08 5.59 14.12
N GLY A 83 -23.17 6.03 14.99
CA GLY A 83 -23.19 7.38 15.53
C GLY A 83 -22.82 8.42 14.46
N GLU A 84 -23.17 9.69 14.70
CA GLU A 84 -22.94 10.78 13.75
C GLU A 84 -21.44 10.94 13.38
N GLU A 85 -20.55 10.90 14.36
CA GLU A 85 -19.11 10.96 14.11
C GLU A 85 -18.58 9.75 13.33
N GLU A 86 -19.11 8.55 13.60
CA GLU A 86 -18.76 7.33 12.87
C GLU A 86 -19.23 7.47 11.41
N ARG A 87 -20.44 7.97 11.19
CA ARG A 87 -21.01 8.23 9.87
C ARG A 87 -20.14 9.20 9.06
N LEU A 88 -19.77 10.33 9.65
CA LEU A 88 -18.89 11.30 9.00
C LEU A 88 -17.53 10.70 8.60
N ARG A 89 -16.93 9.86 9.47
CA ARG A 89 -15.68 9.15 9.13
C ARG A 89 -15.88 8.16 7.99
N ILE A 90 -16.97 7.39 8.00
CA ILE A 90 -17.30 6.45 6.91
C ILE A 90 -17.43 7.20 5.58
N GLU A 91 -18.20 8.28 5.55
CA GLU A 91 -18.42 9.09 4.36
C GLU A 91 -17.13 9.74 3.83
N ALA A 92 -16.28 10.23 4.74
CA ALA A 92 -14.98 10.80 4.36
C ALA A 92 -14.06 9.77 3.69
N ILE A 93 -13.98 8.55 4.22
CA ILE A 93 -13.21 7.46 3.63
C ILE A 93 -13.84 7.02 2.31
N ALA A 94 -15.16 6.78 2.28
CA ALA A 94 -15.87 6.31 1.09
C ALA A 94 -15.73 7.29 -0.09
N ARG A 95 -15.80 8.61 0.16
CA ARG A 95 -15.62 9.64 -0.86
C ARG A 95 -14.26 9.55 -1.54
N ARG A 96 -13.16 9.45 -0.77
CA ARG A 96 -11.81 9.31 -1.33
C ARG A 96 -11.68 8.04 -2.18
N VAL A 97 -12.26 6.93 -1.73
CA VAL A 97 -12.27 5.67 -2.50
C VAL A 97 -13.08 5.80 -3.79
N LEU A 98 -14.21 6.52 -3.77
CA LEU A 98 -15.00 6.83 -4.97
C LEU A 98 -14.25 7.74 -5.95
N GLU A 99 -13.36 8.60 -5.46
CA GLU A 99 -12.42 9.42 -6.23
C GLU A 99 -11.21 8.62 -6.75
N ARG A 100 -11.27 7.28 -6.69
CA ARG A 100 -10.24 6.33 -7.15
C ARG A 100 -8.97 6.27 -6.31
N GLU A 101 -8.96 6.85 -5.11
CA GLU A 101 -7.85 6.63 -4.20
C GLU A 101 -7.89 5.20 -3.63
N PRO A 102 -6.78 4.42 -3.70
CA PRO A 102 -6.75 3.07 -3.13
C PRO A 102 -7.10 3.07 -1.65
N LEU A 103 -7.95 2.14 -1.23
CA LEU A 103 -8.39 2.07 0.17
C LEU A 103 -7.22 1.95 1.15
N SER A 104 -6.17 1.21 0.80
CA SER A 104 -4.92 1.11 1.56
C SER A 104 -4.25 2.47 1.78
N ARG A 105 -4.27 3.35 0.75
CA ARG A 105 -3.75 4.72 0.83
C ARG A 105 -4.61 5.59 1.72
N VAL A 106 -5.94 5.50 1.56
CA VAL A 106 -6.90 6.22 2.41
C VAL A 106 -6.73 5.85 3.88
N LEU A 107 -6.51 4.56 4.17
CA LEU A 107 -6.32 4.03 5.52
C LEU A 107 -4.88 4.18 6.03
N GLY A 108 -3.92 4.48 5.15
CA GLY A 108 -2.50 4.57 5.47
C GLY A 108 -1.87 3.23 5.87
N ARG A 109 -2.48 2.10 5.48
CA ARG A 109 -2.01 0.76 5.85
C ARG A 109 -2.44 -0.31 4.86
N ARG A 110 -1.65 -1.40 4.80
CA ARG A 110 -1.87 -2.58 3.97
C ARG A 110 -1.50 -3.85 4.72
N GLU A 111 -2.35 -4.83 4.68
CA GLU A 111 -2.00 -6.17 5.14
C GLU A 111 -1.15 -6.88 4.08
N PHE A 112 -0.04 -7.51 4.50
CA PHE A 112 0.85 -8.31 3.69
C PHE A 112 1.46 -9.38 4.60
N TRP A 113 1.40 -10.63 4.21
CA TRP A 113 1.92 -11.77 4.98
C TRP A 113 1.37 -11.84 6.43
N GLY A 114 0.10 -11.53 6.62
CA GLY A 114 -0.53 -11.47 7.96
C GLY A 114 -0.06 -10.32 8.86
N LEU A 115 0.76 -9.39 8.36
CA LEU A 115 1.24 -8.21 9.07
C LEU A 115 0.58 -6.94 8.53
N ASP A 116 0.19 -6.01 9.42
CA ASP A 116 -0.47 -4.73 9.03
C ASP A 116 0.57 -3.62 8.87
N PHE A 117 1.07 -3.43 7.65
CA PHE A 117 2.09 -2.43 7.31
C PHE A 117 1.52 -1.01 7.23
N ALA A 118 2.15 -0.06 7.90
CA ALA A 118 1.94 1.36 7.64
C ALA A 118 2.52 1.73 6.28
N LEU A 119 1.80 2.60 5.56
CA LEU A 119 2.21 3.16 4.27
C LEU A 119 2.53 4.63 4.40
N SER A 120 3.41 5.13 3.53
CA SER A 120 3.66 6.56 3.32
C SER A 120 3.60 6.90 1.83
N PRO A 121 3.60 8.19 1.46
CA PRO A 121 3.68 8.59 0.05
C PRO A 121 4.94 8.09 -0.67
N ASP A 122 5.99 7.75 0.08
CA ASP A 122 7.27 7.29 -0.48
C ASP A 122 7.36 5.77 -0.64
N THR A 123 6.31 5.02 -0.26
CA THR A 123 6.31 3.55 -0.34
C THR A 123 5.34 3.04 -1.39
N LEU A 124 5.69 2.00 -2.12
CA LEU A 124 4.73 1.23 -2.90
C LEU A 124 3.66 0.63 -1.97
N ASP A 125 2.41 0.56 -2.40
CA ASP A 125 1.38 -0.25 -1.73
C ASP A 125 1.70 -1.73 -1.96
N PRO A 126 2.06 -2.54 -0.93
CA PRO A 126 2.42 -3.94 -1.10
C PRO A 126 1.35 -4.73 -1.86
N ARG A 127 1.77 -5.50 -2.87
CA ARG A 127 0.87 -6.31 -3.69
C ARG A 127 0.85 -7.74 -3.15
N PRO A 128 -0.32 -8.41 -3.13
CA PRO A 128 -0.39 -9.82 -2.72
C PRO A 128 0.53 -10.72 -3.55
N ASP A 129 0.70 -10.42 -4.84
CA ASP A 129 1.56 -11.18 -5.75
C ASP A 129 3.04 -11.20 -5.30
N SER A 130 3.47 -10.17 -4.56
CA SER A 130 4.83 -10.09 -4.00
C SER A 130 5.08 -11.11 -2.90
N GLU A 131 4.04 -11.71 -2.31
CA GLU A 131 4.17 -12.81 -1.35
C GLU A 131 4.86 -14.03 -1.98
N THR A 132 4.75 -14.21 -3.30
CA THR A 132 5.47 -15.24 -4.06
C THR A 132 6.99 -15.15 -3.88
N VAL A 133 7.55 -13.94 -3.70
CA VAL A 133 8.99 -13.75 -3.42
C VAL A 133 9.34 -14.30 -2.03
N VAL A 134 8.49 -14.06 -1.03
CA VAL A 134 8.67 -14.61 0.32
C VAL A 134 8.61 -16.13 0.27
N GLU A 135 7.56 -16.71 -0.34
CA GLU A 135 7.38 -18.15 -0.51
C GLU A 135 8.58 -18.80 -1.19
N ALA A 136 9.14 -18.16 -2.23
CA ALA A 136 10.29 -18.65 -2.95
C ALA A 136 11.55 -18.77 -2.07
N VAL A 137 11.78 -17.82 -1.17
CA VAL A 137 12.87 -17.89 -0.17
C VAL A 137 12.58 -18.98 0.85
N LEU A 138 11.34 -19.06 1.36
CA LEU A 138 10.94 -20.05 2.36
C LEU A 138 11.09 -21.49 1.87
N ALA A 139 10.84 -21.74 0.59
CA ALA A 139 11.00 -23.06 -0.03
C ALA A 139 12.47 -23.51 -0.10
N ARG A 140 13.42 -22.58 -0.08
CA ARG A 140 14.86 -22.86 -0.23
C ARG A 140 15.61 -22.86 1.08
N LEU A 141 15.26 -21.97 1.98
CA LEU A 141 15.86 -21.86 3.30
C LEU A 141 14.96 -22.56 4.33
N THR A 142 14.99 -23.88 4.35
CA THR A 142 14.02 -24.71 5.11
C THR A 142 14.25 -24.73 6.62
N ASP A 143 15.48 -24.45 7.10
CA ASP A 143 15.78 -24.40 8.53
C ASP A 143 15.35 -23.06 9.15
N ARG A 144 14.16 -23.03 9.74
CA ARG A 144 13.60 -21.83 10.38
C ARG A 144 14.36 -21.36 11.62
N ALA A 145 15.14 -22.20 12.24
CA ALA A 145 15.91 -21.86 13.45
C ALA A 145 17.27 -21.24 13.14
N LYS A 146 17.75 -21.37 11.88
CA LYS A 146 19.05 -20.84 11.49
C LYS A 146 19.07 -19.31 11.47
N ALA A 147 20.19 -18.74 11.91
CA ALA A 147 20.42 -17.29 11.94
C ALA A 147 20.83 -16.76 10.55
N TYR A 148 19.90 -16.75 9.61
CA TYR A 148 20.13 -16.23 8.26
C TYR A 148 20.34 -14.71 8.24
N ARG A 149 21.00 -14.24 7.22
CA ARG A 149 21.17 -12.82 6.90
C ARG A 149 20.45 -12.49 5.59
N PHE A 150 19.53 -11.55 5.66
CA PHE A 150 18.71 -11.13 4.53
C PHE A 150 19.07 -9.71 4.08
N LEU A 151 19.00 -9.48 2.78
CA LEU A 151 19.09 -8.15 2.17
C LEU A 151 17.86 -7.91 1.30
N ASP A 152 17.22 -6.77 1.49
CA ASP A 152 16.05 -6.34 0.71
C ASP A 152 16.39 -5.05 -0.05
N LEU A 153 16.40 -5.11 -1.38
CA LEU A 153 16.78 -4.02 -2.28
C LEU A 153 15.54 -3.33 -2.86
N GLY A 154 15.38 -2.05 -2.59
CA GLY A 154 14.15 -1.32 -2.83
C GLY A 154 13.10 -1.67 -1.78
N THR A 155 13.47 -1.59 -0.50
CA THR A 155 12.68 -2.18 0.60
C THR A 155 11.28 -1.56 0.79
N GLY A 156 11.04 -0.34 0.33
CA GLY A 156 9.74 0.32 0.42
C GLY A 156 9.22 0.39 1.85
N SER A 157 8.08 -0.24 2.10
CA SER A 157 7.48 -0.36 3.44
C SER A 157 8.21 -1.37 4.35
N GLY A 158 9.17 -2.12 3.81
CA GLY A 158 9.86 -3.22 4.49
C GLY A 158 9.12 -4.56 4.40
N CYS A 159 8.10 -4.67 3.55
CA CYS A 159 7.17 -5.81 3.57
C CYS A 159 7.88 -7.16 3.31
N LEU A 160 8.78 -7.26 2.33
CA LEU A 160 9.50 -8.50 2.04
C LEU A 160 10.44 -8.88 3.20
N LEU A 161 11.27 -7.93 3.64
CA LEU A 161 12.23 -8.19 4.71
C LEU A 161 11.55 -8.56 6.02
N LEU A 162 10.52 -7.81 6.43
CA LEU A 162 9.87 -8.03 7.71
C LEU A 162 9.00 -9.30 7.70
N ALA A 163 8.41 -9.66 6.55
CA ALA A 163 7.76 -10.96 6.35
C ALA A 163 8.76 -12.11 6.54
N LEU A 164 9.94 -12.05 5.90
CA LEU A 164 10.99 -13.04 6.11
C LEU A 164 11.45 -13.10 7.58
N LEU A 165 11.66 -11.96 8.23
CA LEU A 165 12.08 -11.93 9.64
C LEU A 165 11.01 -12.43 10.60
N SER A 166 9.73 -12.40 10.25
CA SER A 166 8.66 -13.02 11.03
C SER A 166 8.72 -14.55 10.99
N GLU A 167 9.14 -15.11 9.85
CA GLU A 167 9.27 -16.57 9.64
C GLU A 167 10.57 -17.17 10.19
N TYR A 168 11.63 -16.35 10.39
CA TYR A 168 12.93 -16.78 10.86
C TYR A 168 13.33 -16.04 12.15
N PRO A 169 13.00 -16.56 13.33
CA PRO A 169 13.19 -15.85 14.60
C PRO A 169 14.64 -15.48 14.91
N ALA A 170 15.62 -16.27 14.45
CA ALA A 170 17.04 -16.01 14.68
C ALA A 170 17.69 -15.14 13.59
N ALA A 171 16.99 -14.89 12.45
CA ALA A 171 17.55 -14.15 11.34
C ALA A 171 17.62 -12.64 11.59
N ARG A 172 18.49 -11.98 10.82
CA ARG A 172 18.66 -10.53 10.78
C ARG A 172 18.66 -10.06 9.35
N GLY A 173 18.29 -8.80 9.11
CA GLY A 173 18.27 -8.27 7.76
C GLY A 173 18.54 -6.79 7.64
N VAL A 174 18.89 -6.41 6.41
CA VAL A 174 19.11 -5.03 6.01
C VAL A 174 18.15 -4.71 4.86
N GLY A 175 17.40 -3.62 4.97
CA GLY A 175 16.62 -3.04 3.88
C GLY A 175 17.30 -1.78 3.35
N VAL A 176 17.39 -1.65 2.05
CA VAL A 176 17.93 -0.47 1.36
C VAL A 176 16.86 0.15 0.49
N ASP A 177 16.73 1.46 0.56
CA ASP A 177 15.86 2.21 -0.34
C ASP A 177 16.50 3.54 -0.71
N ILE A 178 16.23 4.02 -1.91
CA ILE A 178 16.73 5.32 -2.35
C ILE A 178 15.96 6.47 -1.68
N ALA A 179 14.69 6.23 -1.31
CA ALA A 179 13.82 7.21 -0.67
C ALA A 179 13.98 7.16 0.86
N LEU A 180 14.37 8.27 1.46
CA LEU A 180 14.49 8.41 2.91
C LEU A 180 13.14 8.11 3.63
N GLY A 181 12.02 8.55 3.04
CA GLY A 181 10.69 8.30 3.60
C GLY A 181 10.33 6.82 3.61
N ALA A 182 10.69 6.06 2.57
CA ALA A 182 10.54 4.61 2.54
C ALA A 182 11.35 3.93 3.64
N ALA A 183 12.64 4.24 3.77
CA ALA A 183 13.48 3.70 4.84
C ALA A 183 12.96 4.02 6.26
N ARG A 184 12.39 5.21 6.46
CA ARG A 184 11.73 5.60 7.73
C ARG A 184 10.46 4.79 7.98
N THR A 185 9.64 4.58 6.94
CA THR A 185 8.41 3.79 7.03
C THR A 185 8.71 2.33 7.34
N ALA A 186 9.69 1.73 6.66
CA ALA A 186 10.15 0.37 6.94
C ALA A 186 10.66 0.22 8.38
N ARG A 187 11.45 1.17 8.87
CA ARG A 187 11.88 1.20 10.27
C ARG A 187 10.71 1.29 11.25
N HIS A 188 9.73 2.15 10.98
CA HIS A 188 8.52 2.27 11.80
C HIS A 188 7.74 0.93 11.83
N ASN A 189 7.59 0.26 10.71
CA ASN A 189 6.96 -1.05 10.64
C ASN A 189 7.74 -2.11 11.44
N ALA A 190 9.08 -2.11 11.36
CA ALA A 190 9.90 -2.99 12.17
C ALA A 190 9.72 -2.75 13.68
N GLU A 191 9.56 -1.50 14.10
CA GLU A 191 9.26 -1.14 15.50
C GLU A 191 7.88 -1.67 15.92
N ARG A 192 6.85 -1.48 15.09
CA ARG A 192 5.48 -1.98 15.33
C ARG A 192 5.42 -3.50 15.49
N PHE A 193 6.23 -4.23 14.74
CA PHE A 193 6.26 -5.70 14.77
C PHE A 193 7.27 -6.28 15.78
N GLY A 194 7.96 -5.44 16.57
CA GLY A 194 8.98 -5.91 17.51
C GLY A 194 10.27 -6.43 16.85
N LEU A 195 10.49 -6.12 15.56
CA LEU A 195 11.62 -6.60 14.77
C LEU A 195 12.80 -5.61 14.73
N ARG A 196 12.70 -4.47 15.40
CA ARG A 196 13.67 -3.36 15.32
C ARG A 196 15.13 -3.77 15.63
N GLN A 197 15.34 -4.75 16.50
CA GLN A 197 16.67 -5.23 16.87
C GLN A 197 17.28 -6.18 15.83
N ARG A 198 16.47 -6.67 14.89
CA ARG A 198 16.87 -7.63 13.86
C ARG A 198 16.83 -7.05 12.44
N ALA A 199 16.19 -5.87 12.25
CA ALA A 199 16.05 -5.18 10.98
C ALA A 199 16.77 -3.82 11.04
N CYS A 200 17.66 -3.57 10.08
CA CYS A 200 18.30 -2.28 9.85
C CYS A 200 17.87 -1.72 8.50
N PHE A 201 17.61 -0.42 8.43
CA PHE A 201 17.24 0.24 7.18
C PHE A 201 18.17 1.40 6.88
N MET A 202 18.60 1.51 5.63
CA MET A 202 19.52 2.54 5.17
C MET A 202 19.05 3.15 3.86
N VAL A 203 19.45 4.40 3.64
CA VAL A 203 19.26 5.07 2.36
C VAL A 203 20.43 4.75 1.45
N GLY A 204 20.16 4.31 0.23
CA GLY A 204 21.19 3.95 -0.74
C GLY A 204 20.64 3.66 -2.13
N ASP A 205 21.49 3.77 -3.12
CA ASP A 205 21.19 3.39 -4.50
C ASP A 205 21.53 1.90 -4.70
N TRP A 206 20.50 1.07 -4.62
CA TRP A 206 20.59 -0.39 -4.60
C TRP A 206 21.61 -0.87 -3.57
N ALA A 207 22.57 -1.69 -3.99
CA ALA A 207 23.54 -2.29 -3.10
C ALA A 207 24.91 -1.59 -3.08
N ARG A 208 25.09 -0.44 -3.75
CA ARG A 208 26.39 0.21 -3.92
C ARG A 208 27.12 0.49 -2.60
N ALA A 209 26.42 0.83 -1.54
CA ALA A 209 26.99 1.10 -0.22
C ALA A 209 26.90 -0.09 0.75
N VAL A 210 26.36 -1.23 0.30
CA VAL A 210 26.20 -2.42 1.15
C VAL A 210 27.44 -3.29 1.07
N ASN A 211 27.99 -3.61 2.24
CA ASN A 211 29.05 -4.62 2.39
C ASN A 211 28.54 -5.77 3.25
N GLY A 212 28.91 -6.97 2.90
CA GLY A 212 28.54 -8.16 3.66
C GLY A 212 28.20 -9.33 2.75
N ALA A 213 27.85 -10.43 3.38
CA ALA A 213 27.42 -11.64 2.72
C ALA A 213 26.06 -12.05 3.29
N PHE A 214 25.10 -12.35 2.43
CA PHE A 214 23.71 -12.62 2.76
C PHE A 214 23.31 -14.01 2.27
N ASP A 215 22.52 -14.72 3.06
CA ASP A 215 21.97 -16.03 2.69
C ASP A 215 20.87 -15.88 1.64
N ALA A 216 20.10 -14.78 1.70
CA ALA A 216 19.17 -14.41 0.65
C ALA A 216 19.19 -12.90 0.40
N VAL A 217 19.09 -12.53 -0.89
CA VAL A 217 18.80 -11.17 -1.36
C VAL A 217 17.44 -11.18 -2.05
N VAL A 218 16.55 -10.30 -1.62
CA VAL A 218 15.23 -10.14 -2.22
C VAL A 218 15.07 -8.75 -2.82
N ALA A 219 14.19 -8.61 -3.80
CA ALA A 219 13.84 -7.33 -4.38
C ALA A 219 12.45 -7.37 -5.03
N ASN A 220 11.70 -6.28 -4.87
CA ASN A 220 10.59 -5.95 -5.76
C ASN A 220 10.94 -4.63 -6.45
N PRO A 221 11.75 -4.67 -7.52
CA PRO A 221 12.22 -3.46 -8.18
C PRO A 221 11.15 -2.87 -9.10
N PRO A 222 11.20 -1.56 -9.43
CA PRO A 222 10.35 -0.98 -10.46
C PRO A 222 10.61 -1.67 -11.79
N TYR A 223 9.53 -2.15 -12.43
CA TYR A 223 9.61 -2.96 -13.65
C TYR A 223 8.72 -2.44 -14.79
N ILE A 224 8.03 -1.31 -14.62
CA ILE A 224 7.17 -0.74 -15.67
C ILE A 224 8.03 0.09 -16.63
N ALA A 225 7.88 -0.14 -17.92
CA ALA A 225 8.58 0.68 -18.90
C ALA A 225 8.08 2.13 -18.82
N THR A 226 8.98 3.11 -18.89
CA THR A 226 8.65 4.54 -18.79
C THR A 226 7.51 4.95 -19.73
N ALA A 227 7.47 4.41 -20.96
CA ALA A 227 6.43 4.69 -21.94
C ALA A 227 5.02 4.16 -21.54
N ASP A 228 4.95 3.20 -20.62
CA ASP A 228 3.70 2.57 -20.18
C ASP A 228 3.14 3.20 -18.90
N LEU A 229 3.90 4.02 -18.19
CA LEU A 229 3.46 4.70 -16.95
C LEU A 229 2.18 5.52 -17.17
N ALA A 230 2.05 6.19 -18.31
CA ALA A 230 0.88 7.00 -18.63
C ALA A 230 -0.41 6.18 -18.79
N ARG A 231 -0.29 4.86 -19.06
CA ARG A 231 -1.40 3.92 -19.28
C ARG A 231 -1.86 3.20 -18.02
N LEU A 232 -1.15 3.40 -16.92
CA LEU A 232 -1.51 2.76 -15.64
C LEU A 232 -2.89 3.22 -15.17
N PRO A 233 -3.62 2.34 -14.46
CA PRO A 233 -4.84 2.73 -13.78
C PRO A 233 -4.61 3.93 -12.87
N PRO A 234 -5.57 4.87 -12.73
CA PRO A 234 -5.43 6.05 -11.87
C PRO A 234 -5.03 5.69 -10.44
N GLU A 235 -5.55 4.59 -9.91
CA GLU A 235 -5.25 4.08 -8.57
C GLU A 235 -3.76 3.81 -8.34
N VAL A 236 -3.02 3.46 -9.39
CA VAL A 236 -1.57 3.23 -9.32
C VAL A 236 -0.80 4.50 -9.68
N LYS A 237 -1.13 5.09 -10.85
CA LYS A 237 -0.41 6.22 -11.42
C LYS A 237 -0.40 7.45 -10.51
N ASP A 238 -1.55 7.75 -9.88
CA ASP A 238 -1.75 9.00 -9.14
C ASP A 238 -1.43 8.84 -7.64
N HIS A 239 -1.25 7.58 -7.16
CA HIS A 239 -1.13 7.30 -5.72
C HIS A 239 0.12 6.52 -5.31
N ASP A 240 0.78 5.81 -6.23
CA ASP A 240 2.06 5.16 -5.94
C ASP A 240 3.24 6.05 -6.37
N PRO A 241 4.38 6.02 -5.63
CA PRO A 241 5.51 6.87 -5.97
C PRO A 241 6.12 6.48 -7.33
N PRO A 242 6.36 7.43 -8.25
CA PRO A 242 6.92 7.14 -9.58
C PRO A 242 8.23 6.35 -9.54
N LEU A 243 9.08 6.60 -8.54
CA LEU A 243 10.33 5.88 -8.33
C LEU A 243 10.16 4.37 -8.06
N ALA A 244 9.00 3.97 -7.53
CA ALA A 244 8.70 2.56 -7.29
C ALA A 244 8.05 1.87 -8.50
N LEU A 245 7.72 2.62 -9.57
CA LEU A 245 7.05 2.12 -10.76
C LEU A 245 7.96 2.10 -11.98
N ASP A 246 8.76 3.15 -12.19
CA ASP A 246 9.54 3.37 -13.41
C ASP A 246 10.79 2.48 -13.46
N GLY A 247 10.73 1.43 -14.25
CA GLY A 247 11.84 0.51 -14.53
C GLY A 247 12.76 0.95 -15.69
N GLY A 248 12.59 2.17 -16.21
CA GLY A 248 13.36 2.69 -17.34
C GLY A 248 12.77 2.29 -18.70
N ALA A 249 13.54 2.45 -19.75
CA ALA A 249 13.07 2.33 -21.14
C ALA A 249 12.36 0.99 -21.46
N ASP A 250 12.82 -0.10 -20.88
CA ASP A 250 12.29 -1.46 -21.09
C ASP A 250 11.84 -2.15 -19.79
N GLY A 251 11.78 -1.42 -18.67
CA GLY A 251 11.38 -1.94 -17.38
C GLY A 251 12.43 -2.83 -16.68
N LEU A 252 13.67 -2.88 -17.16
CA LEU A 252 14.71 -3.78 -16.64
C LEU A 252 15.96 -3.04 -16.10
N ALA A 253 15.90 -1.72 -15.98
CA ALA A 253 17.04 -0.93 -15.52
C ALA A 253 17.49 -1.34 -14.11
N ALA A 254 16.54 -1.58 -13.21
CA ALA A 254 16.82 -2.04 -11.85
C ALA A 254 17.52 -3.41 -11.83
N TYR A 255 17.07 -4.36 -12.64
CA TYR A 255 17.69 -5.69 -12.77
C TYR A 255 19.13 -5.61 -13.23
N ARG A 256 19.45 -4.70 -14.18
CA ARG A 256 20.84 -4.47 -14.62
C ARG A 256 21.71 -3.92 -13.49
N ALA A 257 21.18 -2.97 -12.71
CA ALA A 257 21.91 -2.40 -11.57
C ALA A 257 22.14 -3.45 -10.46
N ILE A 258 21.12 -4.22 -10.12
CA ILE A 258 21.17 -5.24 -9.07
C ILE A 258 22.11 -6.38 -9.45
N SER A 259 22.05 -6.88 -10.70
CA SER A 259 22.82 -8.05 -11.16
C SER A 259 24.33 -7.90 -10.98
N LEU A 260 24.85 -6.69 -11.10
CA LEU A 260 26.29 -6.41 -10.94
C LEU A 260 26.79 -6.60 -9.50
N GLU A 261 25.91 -6.49 -8.54
CA GLU A 261 26.22 -6.49 -7.11
C GLU A 261 25.97 -7.87 -6.44
N LEU A 262 25.05 -8.67 -7.00
CA LEU A 262 24.63 -9.93 -6.38
C LEU A 262 25.79 -10.91 -6.09
N PRO A 263 26.78 -11.14 -7.00
CA PRO A 263 27.84 -12.11 -6.74
C PRO A 263 28.70 -11.81 -5.50
N ARG A 264 28.87 -10.53 -5.16
CA ARG A 264 29.66 -10.15 -3.98
C ARG A 264 28.85 -10.16 -2.70
N LEU A 265 27.50 -10.09 -2.81
CA LEU A 265 26.59 -9.96 -1.68
C LEU A 265 25.99 -11.30 -1.23
N ILE A 266 25.84 -12.25 -2.12
CA ILE A 266 25.24 -13.55 -1.80
C ILE A 266 26.34 -14.53 -1.43
N VAL A 267 26.17 -15.29 -0.34
CA VAL A 267 27.09 -16.37 0.04
C VAL A 267 27.06 -17.49 -1.03
N PRO A 268 28.13 -18.30 -1.20
CA PRO A 268 28.05 -19.50 -2.02
C PRO A 268 26.86 -20.36 -1.63
N GLY A 269 26.01 -20.76 -2.59
CA GLY A 269 24.75 -21.48 -2.35
C GLY A 269 23.61 -20.61 -1.82
N GLY A 270 23.82 -19.33 -1.59
CA GLY A 270 22.75 -18.39 -1.20
C GLY A 270 21.87 -17.99 -2.36
N VAL A 271 20.72 -17.39 -2.08
CA VAL A 271 19.58 -17.22 -2.98
C VAL A 271 19.33 -15.75 -3.34
N PHE A 272 18.98 -15.51 -4.59
CA PHE A 272 18.30 -14.30 -5.03
C PHE A 272 16.85 -14.64 -5.39
N ALA A 273 15.89 -13.84 -4.90
CA ALA A 273 14.51 -13.90 -5.32
C ALA A 273 14.00 -12.47 -5.65
N GLY A 274 13.65 -12.24 -6.91
CA GLY A 274 13.21 -10.91 -7.38
C GLY A 274 11.87 -10.96 -8.09
N GLU A 275 10.98 -9.99 -7.79
CA GLU A 275 9.70 -9.86 -8.48
C GLU A 275 9.92 -9.34 -9.90
N ILE A 276 9.19 -9.92 -10.87
CA ILE A 276 9.22 -9.55 -12.29
C ILE A 276 7.85 -9.10 -12.79
N GLY A 277 7.85 -8.18 -13.73
CA GLY A 277 6.65 -7.85 -14.50
C GLY A 277 6.25 -8.97 -15.46
N ALA A 278 4.96 -9.01 -15.81
CA ALA A 278 4.44 -9.97 -16.79
C ALA A 278 5.24 -9.88 -18.11
N GLY A 279 5.68 -11.04 -18.60
CA GLY A 279 6.46 -11.14 -19.85
C GLY A 279 7.96 -10.84 -19.72
N GLN A 280 8.46 -10.36 -18.59
CA GLN A 280 9.87 -9.98 -18.42
C GLN A 280 10.79 -11.16 -18.00
N GLY A 281 10.21 -12.31 -17.67
CA GLY A 281 10.96 -13.42 -17.04
C GLY A 281 12.23 -13.84 -17.76
N ALA A 282 12.16 -14.07 -19.07
CA ALA A 282 13.34 -14.50 -19.85
C ALA A 282 14.45 -13.44 -19.88
N ALA A 283 14.09 -12.17 -20.08
CA ALA A 283 15.05 -11.07 -20.14
C ALA A 283 15.70 -10.79 -18.77
N ALA A 284 14.89 -10.79 -17.67
CA ALA A 284 15.40 -10.64 -16.32
C ALA A 284 16.35 -11.81 -15.96
N ALA A 285 15.99 -13.05 -16.31
CA ALA A 285 16.84 -14.22 -16.09
C ALA A 285 18.19 -14.11 -16.83
N GLN A 286 18.18 -13.65 -18.08
CA GLN A 286 19.42 -13.42 -18.83
C GLN A 286 20.33 -12.37 -18.16
N ILE A 287 19.75 -11.28 -17.65
CA ILE A 287 20.50 -10.22 -16.97
C ILE A 287 21.14 -10.78 -15.67
N ILE A 288 20.37 -11.50 -14.87
CA ILE A 288 20.84 -12.08 -13.61
C ILE A 288 21.90 -13.15 -13.86
N ALA A 289 21.72 -14.00 -14.89
CA ALA A 289 22.73 -15.01 -15.29
C ALA A 289 24.02 -14.36 -15.78
N ALA A 290 23.93 -13.29 -16.59
CA ALA A 290 25.10 -12.53 -17.05
C ALA A 290 25.84 -11.86 -15.87
N GLY A 291 25.14 -11.55 -14.77
CA GLY A 291 25.71 -11.08 -13.51
C GLY A 291 26.44 -12.17 -12.71
N GLY A 292 26.39 -13.44 -13.12
CA GLY A 292 27.15 -14.55 -12.49
C GLY A 292 26.36 -15.43 -11.52
N LEU A 293 25.02 -15.34 -11.49
CA LEU A 293 24.17 -16.26 -10.74
C LEU A 293 23.61 -17.37 -11.66
N ALA A 294 23.42 -18.55 -11.10
CA ALA A 294 22.72 -19.64 -11.78
C ALA A 294 21.20 -19.50 -11.59
N ILE A 295 20.46 -19.50 -12.70
CA ILE A 295 19.00 -19.39 -12.67
C ILE A 295 18.41 -20.75 -12.27
N GLU A 296 17.53 -20.76 -11.27
CA GLU A 296 16.76 -21.94 -10.87
C GLU A 296 15.42 -22.03 -11.58
N GLY A 297 14.75 -20.89 -11.76
CA GLY A 297 13.45 -20.84 -12.40
C GLY A 297 12.67 -19.57 -12.06
N ILE A 298 11.40 -19.60 -12.44
CA ILE A 298 10.44 -18.55 -12.14
C ILE A 298 9.22 -19.20 -11.50
N THR A 299 8.85 -18.72 -10.30
CA THR A 299 7.64 -19.17 -9.59
C THR A 299 6.47 -18.28 -10.00
N PRO A 300 5.32 -18.86 -10.41
CA PRO A 300 4.11 -18.11 -10.67
C PRO A 300 3.42 -17.70 -9.37
N ASP A 301 2.64 -16.63 -9.43
CA ASP A 301 1.70 -16.24 -8.38
C ASP A 301 0.46 -17.16 -8.34
N VAL A 302 -0.47 -16.88 -7.43
CA VAL A 302 -1.71 -17.67 -7.27
C VAL A 302 -2.63 -17.63 -8.50
N ALA A 303 -2.46 -16.66 -9.38
CA ALA A 303 -3.18 -16.56 -10.66
C ALA A 303 -2.46 -17.31 -11.80
N GLY A 304 -1.30 -17.91 -11.53
CA GLY A 304 -0.48 -18.61 -12.53
C GLY A 304 0.41 -17.70 -13.38
N ILE A 305 0.54 -16.42 -13.03
CA ILE A 305 1.37 -15.45 -13.74
C ILE A 305 2.80 -15.54 -13.21
N PRO A 306 3.83 -15.70 -14.07
CA PRO A 306 5.24 -15.67 -13.68
C PRO A 306 5.56 -14.43 -12.85
N ARG A 307 6.03 -14.61 -11.59
CA ARG A 307 6.15 -13.51 -10.65
C ARG A 307 7.50 -13.42 -9.94
N ALA A 308 8.06 -14.50 -9.43
CA ALA A 308 9.32 -14.48 -8.71
C ALA A 308 10.42 -15.20 -9.51
N LEU A 309 11.41 -14.45 -9.98
CA LEU A 309 12.65 -14.99 -10.56
C LEU A 309 13.58 -15.44 -9.44
N ILE A 310 14.08 -16.67 -9.54
CA ILE A 310 14.92 -17.27 -8.54
C ILE A 310 16.26 -17.69 -9.16
N ALA A 311 17.32 -17.31 -8.47
CA ALA A 311 18.68 -17.67 -8.82
C ALA A 311 19.51 -17.95 -7.57
N HIS A 312 20.62 -18.66 -7.70
CA HIS A 312 21.56 -18.87 -6.62
C HIS A 312 23.00 -18.55 -7.04
N ARG A 313 23.84 -18.22 -6.07
CA ARG A 313 25.28 -18.11 -6.32
C ARG A 313 25.87 -19.51 -6.37
N PRO A 314 26.56 -19.92 -7.47
CA PRO A 314 27.31 -21.17 -7.50
C PRO A 314 28.33 -21.27 -6.36
N GLY A 315 28.61 -22.50 -5.91
CA GLY A 315 29.59 -22.78 -4.85
C GLY A 315 31.04 -22.56 -5.29
#